data_e57b21be31dca13e308560f378c130f2
#
_entry.id   e57b21be31dca13e308560f378c130f2
#
_cell.length_a   1.000
_cell.length_b   1.000
_cell.length_c   1.000
_cell.angle_alpha   90.00
_cell.angle_beta   90.00
_cell.angle_gamma   90.00
#
_symmetry.space_group_name_H-M   'P 1'
#
loop_
_entity.id
_entity.type
_entity.pdbx_description
1 polymer ?
#
loop_
_entity_poly.entity_id
_entity_poly.type
_entity_poly.pdbx_seq_one_letter_code
_entity_poly.pdbx_strand_id
1 'polypeptide(L)'
;MFQCKDLLSLTTMSQAKVVAGAGGMERGIRWSYKAENINFEKWVHGQELLIISGPVTQRKNFDLYRTIEKAIELKMSCALLLVGENYVTQIEKQVIDLAEKNDFPLFTMPWDVPLLDFFE
;
A
#
# COMPACT_ATOMS: atom_id res chain seq x y z
N MET A 1 9.92 16.86 1.75
CA MET A 1 8.85 15.93 2.16
C MET A 1 9.30 14.50 1.93
N PHE A 2 8.95 13.61 2.83
CA PHE A 2 9.22 12.19 2.67
C PHE A 2 8.46 11.66 1.45
N GLN A 3 9.16 10.93 0.57
CA GLN A 3 8.57 10.46 -0.69
C GLN A 3 8.44 8.95 -0.71
N CYS A 4 7.64 8.43 -1.64
CA CYS A 4 7.45 6.98 -1.79
C CYS A 4 8.80 6.26 -1.96
N LYS A 5 9.71 6.82 -2.73
CA LYS A 5 11.04 6.21 -2.95
C LYS A 5 11.85 6.09 -1.66
N ASP A 6 11.60 6.98 -0.70
CA ASP A 6 12.32 6.97 0.58
C ASP A 6 11.94 5.80 1.46
N LEU A 7 10.79 5.17 1.20
CA LEU A 7 10.38 3.98 1.95
C LEU A 7 11.40 2.86 1.82
N LEU A 8 11.99 2.70 0.63
CA LEU A 8 12.93 1.62 0.37
C LEU A 8 14.25 1.76 1.13
N SER A 9 14.54 2.95 1.66
CA SER A 9 15.74 3.17 2.45
C SER A 9 15.54 2.94 3.95
N LEU A 10 14.30 2.67 4.37
CA LEU A 10 14.02 2.38 5.77
C LEU A 10 14.43 0.95 6.11
N THR A 11 15.02 0.76 7.29
CA THR A 11 15.44 -0.57 7.74
C THR A 11 14.28 -1.55 7.78
N THR A 12 13.12 -1.10 8.26
CA THR A 12 11.92 -1.94 8.37
C THR A 12 11.36 -2.35 7.01
N MET A 13 11.75 -1.65 5.94
CA MET A 13 11.29 -1.93 4.59
C MET A 13 12.33 -2.67 3.73
N SER A 14 13.36 -3.23 4.36
CA SER A 14 14.44 -3.89 3.62
C SER A 14 13.97 -5.06 2.75
N GLN A 15 12.84 -5.68 3.08
CA GLN A 15 12.27 -6.78 2.31
C GLN A 15 11.12 -6.35 1.43
N ALA A 16 10.86 -5.05 1.33
CA ALA A 16 9.78 -4.53 0.49
C ALA A 16 10.22 -4.49 -0.97
N LYS A 17 9.25 -4.69 -1.85
CA LYS A 17 9.47 -4.64 -3.29
C LYS A 17 8.41 -3.72 -3.92
N VAL A 18 8.83 -2.97 -4.94
CA VAL A 18 7.89 -2.22 -5.76
C VAL A 18 7.40 -3.16 -6.85
N VAL A 19 6.12 -3.48 -6.86
CA VAL A 19 5.55 -4.39 -7.85
C VAL A 19 4.82 -3.68 -8.97
N ALA A 20 4.45 -2.42 -8.77
CA ALA A 20 3.77 -1.61 -9.77
C ALA A 20 3.86 -0.14 -9.43
N GLY A 21 3.59 0.71 -10.42
CA GLY A 21 3.45 2.15 -10.21
C GLY A 21 4.75 2.90 -9.99
N ALA A 22 5.86 2.40 -10.50
CA ALA A 22 7.17 3.03 -10.32
C ALA A 22 7.21 4.49 -10.80
N GLY A 23 6.32 4.89 -11.70
CA GLY A 23 6.25 6.27 -12.16
C GLY A 23 5.85 7.28 -11.08
N GLY A 24 5.29 6.82 -9.97
CA GLY A 24 4.85 7.71 -8.88
C GLY A 24 5.77 7.71 -7.67
N MET A 25 6.98 7.19 -7.77
CA MET A 25 7.90 7.06 -6.62
C MET A 25 8.34 8.38 -6.01
N GLU A 26 8.14 9.49 -6.70
CA GLU A 26 8.49 10.80 -6.15
C GLU A 26 7.33 11.49 -5.44
N ARG A 27 6.18 10.83 -5.34
CA ARG A 27 5.05 11.38 -4.60
C ARG A 27 5.37 11.51 -3.13
N GLY A 28 4.95 12.63 -2.54
CA GLY A 28 5.17 12.86 -1.12
C GLY A 28 4.21 12.05 -0.25
N ILE A 29 4.70 11.64 0.91
CA ILE A 29 3.89 10.91 1.90
C ILE A 29 3.80 11.78 3.15
N ARG A 30 2.58 12.17 3.53
CA ARG A 30 2.33 12.97 4.73
C ARG A 30 2.19 12.10 5.98
N TRP A 31 1.59 10.92 5.83
CA TRP A 31 1.28 10.07 6.96
C TRP A 31 1.03 8.65 6.46
N SER A 32 0.99 7.71 7.38
CA SER A 32 0.59 6.33 7.06
C SER A 32 -0.79 6.06 7.64
N TYR A 33 -1.58 5.26 6.94
CA TYR A 33 -2.90 4.82 7.40
C TYR A 33 -3.00 3.32 7.23
N LYS A 34 -3.23 2.60 8.33
CA LYS A 34 -3.40 1.15 8.31
C LYS A 34 -4.88 0.86 8.13
N ALA A 35 -5.25 0.25 7.02
CA ALA A 35 -6.64 -0.07 6.73
C ALA A 35 -7.15 -1.16 7.67
N GLU A 36 -8.25 -0.86 8.35
CA GLU A 36 -8.95 -1.84 9.20
C GLU A 36 -10.07 -2.51 8.41
N ASN A 37 -10.57 -1.81 7.40
CA ASN A 37 -11.62 -2.30 6.51
C ASN A 37 -11.57 -1.48 5.22
N ILE A 38 -12.52 -1.74 4.32
CA ILE A 38 -12.55 -1.05 3.01
C ILE A 38 -13.18 0.34 3.07
N ASN A 39 -13.69 0.76 4.22
CA ASN A 39 -14.36 2.06 4.38
C ASN A 39 -13.45 3.06 5.06
N PHE A 40 -12.32 3.36 4.43
CA PHE A 40 -11.33 4.25 5.02
C PHE A 40 -11.41 5.69 4.54
N GLU A 41 -12.33 6.02 3.66
CA GLU A 41 -12.46 7.35 3.08
C GLU A 41 -12.70 8.45 4.11
N LYS A 42 -13.26 8.11 5.27
CA LYS A 42 -13.50 9.08 6.34
C LYS A 42 -12.22 9.52 7.05
N TRP A 43 -11.16 8.74 6.90
CA TRP A 43 -9.95 8.92 7.70
C TRP A 43 -8.76 9.43 6.93
N VAL A 44 -8.86 9.52 5.59
CA VAL A 44 -7.74 9.95 4.76
C VAL A 44 -8.05 11.28 4.09
N HIS A 45 -6.99 12.06 3.87
CA HIS A 45 -7.09 13.39 3.31
C HIS A 45 -6.26 13.59 2.06
N GLY A 46 -5.59 12.53 1.60
CA GLY A 46 -4.68 12.58 0.48
C GLY A 46 -3.23 12.53 0.93
N GLN A 47 -2.38 11.97 0.09
CA GLN A 47 -0.94 11.84 0.32
C GLN A 47 -0.55 10.90 1.47
N GLU A 48 -1.41 9.95 1.81
CA GLU A 48 -1.05 8.93 2.81
C GLU A 48 -0.46 7.68 2.13
N LEU A 49 0.35 6.95 2.91
CA LEU A 49 0.71 5.57 2.58
C LEU A 49 -0.39 4.67 3.15
N LEU A 50 -1.02 3.88 2.28
CA LEU A 50 -2.02 2.91 2.73
C LEU A 50 -1.33 1.60 3.07
N ILE A 51 -1.49 1.13 4.31
CA ILE A 51 -0.95 -0.16 4.74
C ILE A 51 -2.08 -1.17 4.80
N ILE A 52 -1.96 -2.26 4.04
CA ILE A 52 -2.96 -3.33 3.97
C ILE A 52 -2.36 -4.57 4.62
N SER A 53 -2.82 -4.90 5.83
CA SER A 53 -2.29 -6.04 6.58
C SER A 53 -2.88 -7.35 6.09
N GLY A 54 -2.18 -8.46 6.39
CA GLY A 54 -2.66 -9.79 6.02
C GLY A 54 -4.07 -10.08 6.51
N PRO A 55 -4.37 -9.88 7.80
CA PRO A 55 -5.73 -10.16 8.32
C PRO A 55 -6.85 -9.42 7.60
N VAL A 56 -6.60 -8.19 7.15
CA VAL A 56 -7.62 -7.44 6.41
C VAL A 56 -7.96 -8.14 5.09
N THR A 57 -6.97 -8.76 4.44
CA THR A 57 -7.19 -9.45 3.16
C THR A 57 -8.06 -10.69 3.31
N GLN A 58 -8.21 -11.20 4.54
CA GLN A 58 -9.04 -12.38 4.81
C GLN A 58 -10.48 -12.04 5.13
N ARG A 59 -10.81 -10.76 5.19
CA ARG A 59 -12.19 -10.35 5.47
C ARG A 59 -13.09 -10.69 4.30
N LYS A 60 -14.32 -11.10 4.60
CA LYS A 60 -15.28 -11.57 3.61
C LYS A 60 -15.52 -10.58 2.46
N ASN A 61 -15.53 -9.30 2.78
CA ASN A 61 -15.82 -8.26 1.79
C ASN A 61 -14.58 -7.59 1.22
N PHE A 62 -13.41 -8.16 1.46
CA PHE A 62 -12.18 -7.57 0.97
C PHE A 62 -12.04 -7.75 -0.54
N ASP A 63 -11.69 -6.67 -1.24
CA ASP A 63 -11.45 -6.68 -2.68
C ASP A 63 -10.25 -5.76 -2.92
N LEU A 64 -9.12 -6.35 -3.26
CA LEU A 64 -7.88 -5.60 -3.44
C LEU A 64 -7.98 -4.56 -4.56
N TYR A 65 -8.59 -4.95 -5.69
CA TYR A 65 -8.75 -4.02 -6.80
C TYR A 65 -9.53 -2.77 -6.37
N ARG A 66 -10.65 -2.98 -5.70
CA ARG A 66 -11.49 -1.90 -5.20
C ARG A 66 -10.75 -1.03 -4.18
N THR A 67 -9.96 -1.68 -3.33
CA THR A 67 -9.19 -0.96 -2.31
C THR A 67 -8.18 -0.04 -2.94
N ILE A 68 -7.43 -0.53 -3.93
CA ILE A 68 -6.45 0.29 -4.64
C ILE A 68 -7.13 1.39 -5.45
N GLU A 69 -8.23 1.05 -6.13
CA GLU A 69 -8.99 2.03 -6.89
C GLU A 69 -9.45 3.19 -5.99
N LYS A 70 -9.96 2.86 -4.81
CA LYS A 70 -10.41 3.86 -3.84
C LYS A 70 -9.23 4.73 -3.37
N ALA A 71 -8.10 4.10 -3.08
CA ALA A 71 -6.91 4.84 -2.65
C ALA A 71 -6.47 5.84 -3.72
N ILE A 72 -6.52 5.45 -4.98
CA ILE A 72 -6.19 6.34 -6.09
C ILE A 72 -7.18 7.52 -6.15
N GLU A 73 -8.47 7.23 -6.04
CA GLU A 73 -9.51 8.26 -6.05
C GLU A 73 -9.34 9.25 -4.91
N LEU A 74 -8.91 8.79 -3.74
CA LEU A 74 -8.72 9.62 -2.56
C LEU A 74 -7.36 10.33 -2.54
N LYS A 75 -6.59 10.22 -3.63
CA LYS A 75 -5.31 10.90 -3.78
C LYS A 75 -4.26 10.44 -2.75
N MET A 76 -4.35 9.19 -2.30
CA MET A 76 -3.30 8.61 -1.49
C MET A 76 -2.05 8.45 -2.34
N SER A 77 -0.88 8.41 -1.70
CA SER A 77 0.38 8.41 -2.44
C SER A 77 0.84 7.05 -2.91
N CYS A 78 0.59 6.02 -2.12
CA CYS A 78 1.02 4.65 -2.43
C CYS A 78 0.38 3.67 -1.47
N ALA A 79 0.63 2.37 -1.69
CA ALA A 79 0.13 1.32 -0.82
C ALA A 79 1.19 0.27 -0.56
N LEU A 80 1.17 -0.29 0.65
CA LEU A 80 2.02 -1.41 1.06
C LEU A 80 1.11 -2.57 1.42
N LEU A 81 1.26 -3.69 0.71
CA LEU A 81 0.49 -4.90 0.95
C LEU A 81 1.38 -5.93 1.65
N LEU A 82 0.94 -6.42 2.79
CA LEU A 82 1.65 -7.47 3.51
C LEU A 82 1.19 -8.83 2.98
N VAL A 83 2.13 -9.61 2.47
CA VAL A 83 1.85 -10.88 1.78
C VAL A 83 2.38 -12.07 2.56
N GLY A 84 1.80 -13.25 2.32
CA GLY A 84 2.22 -14.48 2.97
C GLY A 84 1.35 -15.66 2.56
N GLU A 85 1.77 -16.88 2.94
CA GLU A 85 1.08 -18.10 2.55
C GLU A 85 -0.40 -18.14 2.94
N ASN A 86 -0.73 -17.58 4.11
CA ASN A 86 -2.10 -17.60 4.61
C ASN A 86 -2.92 -16.38 4.20
N TYR A 87 -2.36 -15.53 3.36
CA TYR A 87 -2.98 -14.29 2.93
C TYR A 87 -2.86 -14.16 1.43
N VAL A 88 -2.57 -12.97 0.93
CA VAL A 88 -2.32 -12.78 -0.48
C VAL A 88 -0.90 -13.21 -0.78
N THR A 89 -0.74 -14.16 -1.69
CA THR A 89 0.59 -14.64 -2.10
C THR A 89 1.01 -14.05 -3.44
N GLN A 90 0.04 -13.62 -4.23
CA GLN A 90 0.29 -13.12 -5.57
C GLN A 90 -0.74 -12.03 -5.90
N ILE A 91 -0.28 -10.97 -6.51
CA ILE A 91 -1.16 -9.86 -6.90
C ILE A 91 -1.66 -10.09 -8.33
N GLU A 92 -2.97 -10.01 -8.51
CA GLU A 92 -3.57 -10.19 -9.81
C GLU A 92 -3.11 -9.13 -10.80
N LYS A 93 -2.97 -9.52 -12.07
CA LYS A 93 -2.51 -8.61 -13.11
C LYS A 93 -3.36 -7.36 -13.23
N GLN A 94 -4.67 -7.47 -13.03
CA GLN A 94 -5.55 -6.31 -13.14
C GLN A 94 -5.24 -5.23 -12.09
N VAL A 95 -4.79 -5.64 -10.91
CA VAL A 95 -4.39 -4.71 -9.85
C VAL A 95 -3.08 -4.02 -10.25
N ILE A 96 -2.13 -4.80 -10.77
CA ILE A 96 -0.85 -4.26 -11.24
C ILE A 96 -1.09 -3.25 -12.36
N ASP A 97 -1.93 -3.59 -13.33
CA ASP A 97 -2.23 -2.71 -14.46
C ASP A 97 -2.89 -1.40 -13.99
N LEU A 98 -3.78 -1.49 -13.01
CA LEU A 98 -4.43 -0.31 -12.44
C LEU A 98 -3.41 0.63 -11.80
N ALA A 99 -2.51 0.07 -11.00
CA ALA A 99 -1.47 0.85 -10.34
C ALA A 99 -0.49 1.46 -11.36
N GLU A 100 -0.10 0.69 -12.36
CA GLU A 100 0.78 1.19 -13.42
C GLU A 100 0.14 2.35 -14.19
N LYS A 101 -1.12 2.19 -14.55
CA LYS A 101 -1.85 3.20 -15.33
C LYS A 101 -1.95 4.53 -14.60
N ASN A 102 -2.00 4.50 -13.27
CA ASN A 102 -2.18 5.70 -12.45
C ASN A 102 -0.90 6.15 -11.76
N ASP A 103 0.24 5.55 -12.09
CA ASP A 103 1.52 5.83 -11.44
C ASP A 103 1.38 5.79 -9.91
N PHE A 104 0.68 4.77 -9.42
CA PHE A 104 0.41 4.58 -8.01
C PHE A 104 1.33 3.48 -7.47
N PRO A 105 2.40 3.82 -6.74
CA PRO A 105 3.35 2.81 -6.26
C PRO A 105 2.66 1.78 -5.36
N LEU A 106 2.85 0.52 -5.71
CA LEU A 106 2.33 -0.60 -4.93
C LEU A 106 3.52 -1.43 -4.48
N PHE A 107 3.69 -1.51 -3.16
CA PHE A 107 4.78 -2.27 -2.54
C PHE A 107 4.22 -3.54 -1.94
N THR A 108 5.05 -4.58 -1.88
CA THR A 108 4.74 -5.76 -1.09
C THR A 108 5.87 -6.03 -0.11
N MET A 109 5.54 -6.65 1.01
CA MET A 109 6.50 -7.02 2.03
C MET A 109 5.95 -8.24 2.76
N PRO A 110 6.81 -9.19 3.22
CA PRO A 110 6.32 -10.32 4.00
C PRO A 110 5.53 -9.88 5.22
N TRP A 111 4.43 -10.55 5.50
CA TRP A 111 3.51 -10.19 6.58
C TRP A 111 4.16 -10.27 7.97
N ASP A 112 5.16 -11.12 8.12
CA ASP A 112 5.82 -11.36 9.41
C ASP A 112 6.94 -10.38 9.73
N VAL A 113 7.19 -9.41 8.85
CA VAL A 113 8.15 -8.34 9.14
C VAL A 113 7.47 -7.35 10.09
N PRO A 114 8.09 -7.05 11.26
CA PRO A 114 7.49 -6.09 12.18
C PRO A 114 7.32 -4.71 11.54
N LEU A 115 6.14 -4.15 11.69
CA LEU A 115 5.87 -2.79 11.25
C LEU A 115 6.15 -1.85 12.40
N LEU A 116 7.09 -0.95 12.19
CA LEU A 116 7.35 0.14 13.11
C LEU A 116 6.69 1.39 12.57
N ASP A 117 6.47 2.36 13.44
CA ASP A 117 5.90 3.62 13.00
C ASP A 117 6.91 4.33 12.11
N PHE A 118 6.50 4.67 10.91
CA PHE A 118 7.37 5.32 9.94
C PHE A 118 7.53 6.82 10.23
N PHE A 119 6.58 7.40 10.93
CA PHE A 119 6.52 8.85 11.15
C PHE A 119 6.33 9.17 12.63
N GLU A 120 7.37 8.96 13.39
CA GLU A 120 7.34 9.31 14.81
C GLU A 120 7.72 10.76 15.05
#